data_281fd5b37429ecbe8e81480b6d683852
#
_entry.id   281fd5b37429ecbe8e81480b6d683852
#
_cell.length_a   1.000
_cell.length_b   1.000
_cell.length_c   1.000
_cell.angle_alpha   90.00
_cell.angle_beta   90.00
_cell.angle_gamma   90.00
#
_symmetry.space_group_name_H-M   'P 1'
#
loop_
_entity.id
_entity.type
_entity.pdbx_description
1 polymer ?
#
loop_
_entity_poly.entity_id
_entity_poly.type
_entity_poly.pdbx_seq_one_letter_code
_entity_poly.pdbx_strand_id
1 'polypeptide(L)'
;FILFNILLPLDLFIRFLKIKKNAKYGIIIADRYPLPKKSFGKFRVLPIQKICHQLGLLLSYLLLPKPTLLFILAGDPKKLWERKKEGSFNKLLDETERSLRANKIFNCKSEIIKTDCPVEESFAQIYQHISEYFNR
;
A
#
# COMPACT_ATOMS: atom_id res chain seq x y z
N PHE A 1 -8.97 -4.65 -20.60
CA PHE A 1 -7.95 -3.91 -19.81
C PHE A 1 -8.43 -2.53 -19.35
N ILE A 2 -9.01 -1.69 -20.24
CA ILE A 2 -9.56 -0.35 -19.91
C ILE A 2 -10.68 -0.46 -18.88
N LEU A 3 -11.65 -1.32 -19.15
CA LEU A 3 -12.79 -1.57 -18.25
C LEU A 3 -12.33 -2.03 -16.86
N PHE A 4 -11.32 -2.89 -16.79
CA PHE A 4 -10.76 -3.38 -15.53
C PHE A 4 -10.19 -2.26 -14.66
N ASN A 5 -9.47 -1.29 -15.24
CA ASN A 5 -8.90 -0.17 -14.48
C ASN A 5 -9.96 0.80 -13.93
N ILE A 6 -11.16 0.83 -14.53
CA ILE A 6 -12.27 1.65 -14.06
C ILE A 6 -13.12 0.88 -13.04
N LEU A 7 -13.36 -0.41 -13.29
CA LEU A 7 -14.20 -1.23 -12.41
C LEU A 7 -13.49 -1.61 -11.11
N LEU A 8 -12.18 -1.81 -11.13
CA LEU A 8 -11.43 -2.19 -9.94
C LEU A 8 -11.57 -1.19 -8.78
N PRO A 9 -11.44 0.14 -8.97
CA PRO A 9 -11.70 1.12 -7.92
C PRO A 9 -13.11 1.04 -7.34
N LEU A 10 -14.10 0.82 -8.19
CA LEU A 10 -15.51 0.68 -7.77
C LEU A 10 -15.72 -0.59 -6.95
N ASP A 11 -15.16 -1.72 -7.38
CA ASP A 11 -15.23 -2.98 -6.63
C ASP A 11 -14.56 -2.83 -5.25
N LEU A 12 -13.37 -2.24 -5.20
CA LEU A 12 -12.68 -1.96 -3.94
C LEU A 12 -13.52 -1.05 -3.02
N PHE A 13 -14.16 -0.04 -3.57
CA PHE A 13 -15.03 0.86 -2.82
C PHE A 13 -16.27 0.14 -2.27
N ILE A 14 -16.93 -0.69 -3.08
CA ILE A 14 -18.08 -1.50 -2.64
C ILE A 14 -17.67 -2.47 -1.52
N ARG A 15 -16.53 -3.15 -1.67
CA ARG A 15 -15.99 -4.04 -0.63
C ARG A 15 -15.69 -3.27 0.66
N PHE A 16 -15.08 -2.09 0.53
CA PHE A 16 -14.83 -1.23 1.68
C PHE A 16 -16.13 -0.84 2.39
N LEU A 17 -17.19 -0.43 1.67
CA LEU A 17 -18.48 -0.10 2.28
C LEU A 17 -19.10 -1.29 3.03
N LYS A 18 -19.00 -2.50 2.47
CA LYS A 18 -19.46 -3.73 3.14
C LYS A 18 -18.68 -3.97 4.44
N ILE A 19 -17.34 -3.86 4.38
CA ILE A 19 -16.48 -4.04 5.57
C ILE A 19 -16.81 -2.98 6.61
N LYS A 20 -16.92 -1.70 6.22
CA LYS A 20 -17.25 -0.60 7.12
C LYS A 20 -18.60 -0.80 7.80
N LYS A 21 -19.61 -1.30 7.09
CA LYS A 21 -20.92 -1.61 7.66
C LYS A 21 -20.83 -2.68 8.75
N ASN A 22 -19.99 -3.70 8.54
CA ASN A 22 -19.84 -4.82 9.46
C ASN A 22 -18.88 -4.50 10.62
N ALA A 23 -17.91 -3.61 10.40
CA ALA A 23 -16.90 -3.21 11.39
C ALA A 23 -17.27 -1.92 12.13
N LYS A 24 -18.54 -1.79 12.55
CA LYS A 24 -19.09 -0.56 13.12
C LYS A 24 -18.29 -0.03 14.34
N TYR A 25 -17.55 -0.88 15.05
CA TYR A 25 -16.73 -0.56 16.23
C TYR A 25 -15.35 -1.23 16.19
N GLY A 26 -14.85 -1.59 15.01
CA GLY A 26 -13.62 -2.34 14.86
C GLY A 26 -12.54 -1.63 14.04
N ILE A 27 -11.36 -2.25 14.02
CA ILE A 27 -10.22 -1.84 13.21
C ILE A 27 -10.35 -2.51 11.83
N ILE A 28 -10.18 -1.74 10.76
CA ILE A 28 -10.10 -2.26 9.40
C ILE A 28 -8.63 -2.29 9.00
N ILE A 29 -8.10 -3.48 8.76
CA ILE A 29 -6.74 -3.70 8.29
C ILE A 29 -6.80 -3.93 6.78
N ALA A 30 -6.10 -3.11 6.01
CA ALA A 30 -5.96 -3.27 4.57
C ALA A 30 -4.53 -3.69 4.22
N ASP A 31 -4.38 -4.89 3.65
CA ASP A 31 -3.11 -5.30 3.05
C ASP A 31 -2.95 -4.66 1.67
N ARG A 32 -1.76 -4.14 1.39
CA ARG A 32 -1.39 -3.55 0.11
C ARG A 32 -2.32 -2.41 -0.34
N TYR A 33 -2.40 -1.37 0.46
CA TYR A 33 -3.13 -0.18 0.06
C TYR A 33 -2.66 0.32 -1.33
N PRO A 34 -3.57 0.69 -2.24
CA PRO A 34 -3.20 1.09 -3.60
C PRO A 34 -2.34 2.34 -3.60
N LEU A 35 -1.08 2.19 -3.98
CA LEU A 35 -0.12 3.28 -4.11
C LEU A 35 0.03 3.68 -5.58
N PRO A 36 0.04 4.97 -5.89
CA PRO A 36 0.27 5.43 -7.25
C PRO A 36 1.65 5.01 -7.76
N LYS A 37 1.70 4.37 -8.92
CA LYS A 37 2.95 4.00 -9.59
C LYS A 37 3.47 5.17 -10.41
N LYS A 38 4.74 5.57 -10.18
CA LYS A 38 5.39 6.63 -10.98
C LYS A 38 5.72 6.21 -12.40
N SER A 39 5.98 4.94 -12.66
CA SER A 39 6.33 4.46 -13.99
C SER A 39 5.68 3.11 -14.27
N PHE A 40 5.16 3.01 -15.47
CA PHE A 40 4.91 1.72 -16.11
C PHE A 40 6.29 1.23 -16.55
N GLY A 41 6.81 0.15 -16.00
CA GLY A 41 8.10 -0.40 -16.43
C GLY A 41 8.26 -0.43 -17.96
N LYS A 42 9.34 -0.97 -18.48
CA LYS A 42 9.71 -0.99 -19.92
C LYS A 42 8.68 -1.63 -20.88
N PHE A 43 7.48 -1.97 -20.40
CA PHE A 43 6.39 -2.43 -21.28
C PHE A 43 5.92 -1.28 -22.17
N ARG A 44 5.90 -1.50 -23.48
CA ARG A 44 5.23 -0.64 -24.46
C ARG A 44 3.72 -0.67 -24.20
N VAL A 45 3.28 0.16 -23.27
CA VAL A 45 1.85 0.33 -22.96
C VAL A 45 1.33 1.43 -23.86
N LEU A 46 0.22 1.18 -24.55
CA LEU A 46 -0.44 2.20 -25.38
C LEU A 46 -0.78 3.44 -24.54
N PRO A 47 -0.67 4.67 -25.11
CA PRO A 47 -0.94 5.90 -24.38
C PRO A 47 -2.30 5.88 -23.65
N ILE A 48 -3.33 5.35 -24.30
CA ILE A 48 -4.68 5.21 -23.72
C ILE A 48 -4.70 4.31 -22.47
N GLN A 49 -3.90 3.25 -22.46
CA GLN A 49 -3.81 2.37 -21.30
C GLN A 49 -3.16 3.08 -20.10
N LYS A 50 -2.19 3.96 -20.35
CA LYS A 50 -1.58 4.79 -19.29
C LYS A 50 -2.61 5.75 -18.69
N ILE A 51 -3.38 6.42 -19.53
CA ILE A 51 -4.43 7.33 -19.10
C ILE A 51 -5.48 6.60 -18.27
N CYS A 52 -5.99 5.47 -18.76
CA CYS A 52 -6.99 4.67 -18.03
C CYS A 52 -6.47 4.16 -16.68
N HIS A 53 -5.20 3.77 -16.62
CA HIS A 53 -4.60 3.36 -15.36
C HIS A 53 -4.44 4.53 -14.38
N GLN A 54 -4.03 5.70 -14.85
CA GLN A 54 -3.93 6.91 -14.02
C GLN A 54 -5.31 7.34 -13.51
N LEU A 55 -6.34 7.29 -14.36
CA LEU A 55 -7.71 7.54 -13.95
C LEU A 55 -8.20 6.53 -12.90
N GLY A 56 -7.90 5.24 -13.08
CA GLY A 56 -8.21 4.21 -12.10
C GLY A 56 -7.54 4.44 -10.74
N LEU A 57 -6.27 4.87 -10.74
CA LEU A 57 -5.57 5.24 -9.51
C LEU A 57 -6.15 6.49 -8.86
N LEU A 58 -6.50 7.50 -9.66
CA LEU A 58 -7.15 8.71 -9.17
C LEU A 58 -8.51 8.40 -8.54
N LEU A 59 -9.33 7.58 -9.21
CA LEU A 59 -10.61 7.12 -8.69
C LEU A 59 -10.43 6.32 -7.39
N SER A 60 -9.44 5.43 -7.33
CA SER A 60 -9.12 4.71 -6.09
C SER A 60 -8.77 5.67 -4.95
N TYR A 61 -7.97 6.70 -5.24
CA TYR A 61 -7.59 7.71 -4.26
C TYR A 61 -8.77 8.55 -3.77
N LEU A 62 -9.73 8.86 -4.66
CA LEU A 62 -10.91 9.66 -4.32
C LEU A 62 -11.98 8.85 -3.58
N LEU A 63 -12.17 7.59 -3.97
CA LEU A 63 -13.24 6.73 -3.45
C LEU A 63 -12.86 6.01 -2.16
N LEU A 64 -11.58 5.61 -2.03
CA LEU A 64 -11.13 4.91 -0.84
C LEU A 64 -10.84 5.90 0.29
N PRO A 65 -11.21 5.57 1.53
CA PRO A 65 -10.90 6.42 2.67
C PRO A 65 -9.39 6.50 2.87
N LYS A 66 -8.93 7.62 3.34
CA LYS A 66 -7.51 7.75 3.73
C LYS A 66 -7.22 6.84 4.92
N PRO A 67 -6.07 6.16 4.93
CA PRO A 67 -5.68 5.37 6.09
C PRO A 67 -5.46 6.30 7.29
N THR A 68 -5.91 5.89 8.44
CA THR A 68 -5.67 6.62 9.71
C THR A 68 -4.25 6.41 10.18
N LEU A 69 -3.75 5.18 10.01
CA LEU A 69 -2.40 4.77 10.36
C LEU A 69 -1.84 3.90 9.24
N LEU A 70 -0.64 4.20 8.78
CA LEU A 70 0.03 3.48 7.71
C LEU A 70 1.32 2.85 8.23
N PHE A 71 1.41 1.55 8.18
CA PHE A 71 2.66 0.83 8.44
C PHE A 71 3.40 0.57 7.14
N ILE A 72 4.64 1.03 7.08
CA ILE A 72 5.54 0.81 5.96
C ILE A 72 6.55 -0.25 6.36
N LEU A 73 6.39 -1.45 5.83
CA LEU A 73 7.32 -2.55 6.08
C LEU A 73 8.58 -2.31 5.26
N ALA A 74 9.67 -2.00 5.92
CA ALA A 74 10.96 -1.72 5.30
C ALA A 74 12.06 -2.56 5.95
N GLY A 75 12.98 -3.06 5.12
CA GLY A 75 14.17 -3.79 5.56
C GLY A 75 15.32 -3.48 4.61
N ASP A 76 16.52 -3.97 4.94
CA ASP A 76 17.67 -3.88 4.04
C ASP A 76 17.34 -4.56 2.71
N PRO A 77 17.33 -3.83 1.57
CA PRO A 77 16.98 -4.38 0.27
C PRO A 77 17.83 -5.59 -0.13
N LYS A 78 19.11 -5.64 0.29
CA LYS A 78 19.98 -6.79 0.01
C LYS A 78 19.50 -8.04 0.76
N LYS A 79 19.25 -7.91 2.06
CA LYS A 79 18.75 -9.03 2.89
C LYS A 79 17.38 -9.51 2.39
N LEU A 80 16.49 -8.59 2.02
CA LEU A 80 15.17 -8.92 1.47
C LEU A 80 15.29 -9.66 0.14
N TRP A 81 16.20 -9.24 -0.73
CA TRP A 81 16.44 -9.89 -2.01
C TRP A 81 17.08 -11.27 -1.86
N GLU A 82 18.09 -11.40 -0.97
CA GLU A 82 18.72 -12.68 -0.66
C GLU A 82 17.73 -13.71 -0.12
N ARG A 83 16.75 -13.26 0.68
CA ARG A 83 15.72 -14.12 1.27
C ARG A 83 14.72 -14.63 0.25
N LYS A 84 14.27 -13.79 -0.69
CA LYS A 84 13.23 -14.14 -1.64
C LYS A 84 13.76 -14.59 -3.01
N LYS A 85 14.86 -13.98 -3.48
CA LYS A 85 15.46 -14.18 -4.82
C LYS A 85 14.46 -14.04 -5.99
N GLU A 86 13.34 -13.35 -5.75
CA GLU A 86 12.30 -13.15 -6.73
C GLU A 86 12.42 -11.77 -7.41
N GLY A 87 12.44 -11.76 -8.73
CA GLY A 87 12.51 -10.53 -9.52
C GLY A 87 13.90 -9.90 -9.57
N SER A 88 13.97 -8.63 -9.98
CA SER A 88 15.22 -7.88 -10.03
C SER A 88 15.40 -7.03 -8.77
N PHE A 89 16.63 -6.89 -8.31
CA PHE A 89 17.00 -6.04 -7.18
C PHE A 89 16.54 -4.59 -7.37
N ASN A 90 16.67 -4.03 -8.58
CA ASN A 90 16.22 -2.68 -8.90
C ASN A 90 14.71 -2.51 -8.72
N LYS A 91 13.91 -3.53 -9.03
CA LYS A 91 12.47 -3.49 -8.80
C LYS A 91 12.13 -3.41 -7.31
N LEU A 92 12.86 -4.16 -6.49
CA LEU A 92 12.69 -4.12 -5.03
C LEU A 92 13.05 -2.75 -4.46
N LEU A 93 14.14 -2.13 -4.93
CA LEU A 93 14.51 -0.76 -4.56
C LEU A 93 13.41 0.24 -4.89
N ASP A 94 12.90 0.20 -6.13
CA ASP A 94 11.81 1.08 -6.58
C ASP A 94 10.53 0.90 -5.73
N GLU A 95 10.22 -0.33 -5.34
CA GLU A 95 9.07 -0.64 -4.49
C GLU A 95 9.26 -0.12 -3.06
N THR A 96 10.45 -0.27 -2.50
CA THR A 96 10.80 0.25 -1.16
C THR A 96 10.73 1.77 -1.14
N GLU A 97 11.37 2.46 -2.09
CA GLU A 97 11.31 3.91 -2.18
C GLU A 97 9.88 4.44 -2.34
N ARG A 98 9.06 3.75 -3.13
CA ARG A 98 7.66 4.12 -3.33
C ARG A 98 6.86 3.97 -2.03
N SER A 99 7.08 2.90 -1.29
CA SER A 99 6.44 2.69 0.00
C SER A 99 6.82 3.77 1.00
N LEU A 100 8.09 4.15 1.05
CA LEU A 100 8.57 5.23 1.92
C LEU A 100 8.00 6.61 1.57
N ARG A 101 7.57 6.81 0.32
CA ARG A 101 6.90 8.05 -0.11
C ARG A 101 5.38 8.04 0.13
N ALA A 102 4.82 6.92 0.53
CA ALA A 102 3.37 6.76 0.68
C ALA A 102 2.78 7.71 1.74
N ASN A 103 3.52 7.97 2.82
CA ASN A 103 3.09 8.88 3.87
C ASN A 103 2.82 10.31 3.36
N LYS A 104 3.65 10.77 2.42
CA LYS A 104 3.50 12.11 1.80
C LYS A 104 2.26 12.20 0.92
N ILE A 105 1.85 11.06 0.33
CA ILE A 105 0.70 10.99 -0.57
C ILE A 105 -0.60 11.01 0.23
N PHE A 106 -0.67 10.25 1.33
CA PHE A 106 -1.91 10.11 2.10
C PHE A 106 -2.07 11.16 3.20
N ASN A 107 -1.01 11.89 3.53
CA ASN A 107 -1.00 12.84 4.64
C ASN A 107 -1.60 12.23 5.92
N CYS A 108 -1.14 11.03 6.27
CA CYS A 108 -1.57 10.27 7.44
C CYS A 108 -0.37 9.95 8.34
N LYS A 109 -0.66 9.56 9.59
CA LYS A 109 0.38 9.07 10.48
C LYS A 109 0.97 7.80 9.89
N SER A 110 2.29 7.75 9.73
CA SER A 110 2.97 6.57 9.18
C SER A 110 4.14 6.19 10.06
N GLU A 111 4.31 4.88 10.23
CA GLU A 111 5.40 4.29 11.00
C GLU A 111 6.16 3.29 10.12
N ILE A 112 7.49 3.32 10.20
CA ILE A 112 8.35 2.41 9.46
C ILE A 112 8.68 1.23 10.37
N ILE A 113 8.24 0.05 9.96
CA ILE A 113 8.49 -1.20 10.67
C ILE A 113 9.66 -1.92 10.02
N LYS A 114 10.69 -2.22 10.80
CA LYS A 114 11.83 -2.99 10.32
C LYS A 114 11.44 -4.45 10.11
N THR A 115 11.80 -5.00 8.95
CA THR A 115 11.49 -6.39 8.56
C THR A 115 12.73 -7.25 8.34
N ASP A 116 13.88 -6.74 8.70
CA ASP A 116 15.16 -7.44 8.72
C ASP A 116 15.49 -8.08 10.10
N CYS A 117 14.54 -8.01 11.03
CA CYS A 117 14.52 -8.69 12.31
C CYS A 117 13.54 -9.88 12.29
N PRO A 118 13.49 -10.72 13.34
CA PRO A 118 12.47 -11.75 13.50
C PRO A 118 11.04 -11.22 13.39
N VAL A 119 10.13 -12.07 12.92
CA VAL A 119 8.72 -11.67 12.68
C VAL A 119 8.06 -11.19 13.97
N GLU A 120 8.39 -11.80 15.10
CA GLU A 120 7.88 -11.48 16.43
C GLU A 120 8.23 -10.04 16.83
N GLU A 121 9.45 -9.59 16.52
CA GLU A 121 9.89 -8.22 16.79
C GLU A 121 9.16 -7.21 15.89
N SER A 122 8.99 -7.53 14.61
CA SER A 122 8.22 -6.69 13.67
C SER A 122 6.77 -6.56 14.15
N PHE A 123 6.19 -7.65 14.63
CA PHE A 123 4.84 -7.68 15.16
C PHE A 123 4.71 -6.87 16.45
N ALA A 124 5.68 -6.98 17.36
CA ALA A 124 5.71 -6.21 18.59
C ALA A 124 5.77 -4.70 18.33
N GLN A 125 6.56 -4.25 17.34
CA GLN A 125 6.59 -2.85 16.91
C GLN A 125 5.23 -2.38 16.43
N ILE A 126 4.55 -3.15 15.57
CA ILE A 126 3.20 -2.82 15.06
C ILE A 126 2.21 -2.70 16.23
N TYR A 127 2.22 -3.69 17.12
CA TYR A 127 1.32 -3.72 18.28
C TYR A 127 1.53 -2.52 19.21
N GLN A 128 2.79 -2.17 19.48
CA GLN A 128 3.13 -0.98 20.28
C GLN A 128 2.54 0.29 19.66
N HIS A 129 2.77 0.53 18.37
CA HIS A 129 2.27 1.72 17.69
C HIS A 129 0.73 1.77 17.63
N ILE A 130 0.07 0.63 17.48
CA ILE A 130 -1.39 0.55 17.57
C ILE A 130 -1.86 0.93 18.98
N SER A 131 -1.26 0.34 20.01
CA SER A 131 -1.60 0.63 21.41
C SER A 131 -1.41 2.11 21.76
N GLU A 132 -0.29 2.69 21.37
CA GLU A 132 -0.02 4.12 21.57
C GLU A 132 -1.02 5.02 20.82
N TYR A 133 -1.51 4.57 19.67
CA TYR A 133 -2.49 5.34 18.90
C TYR A 133 -3.87 5.36 19.56
N PHE A 134 -4.30 4.24 20.14
CA PHE A 134 -5.63 4.11 20.77
C PHE A 134 -5.68 4.57 22.24
N ASN A 135 -4.54 4.69 22.89
CA ASN A 135 -4.44 5.18 24.27
C ASN A 135 -4.29 6.71 24.39
N ARG A 136 -4.35 7.41 23.27
CA ARG A 136 -4.39 8.88 23.20
C ARG A 136 -5.82 9.39 23.10
#